data_34713986355a0b7d9aa4aadc6747a118
#
_entry.id   34713986355a0b7d9aa4aadc6747a118
#
_cell.length_a   1.000
_cell.length_b   1.000
_cell.length_c   1.000
_cell.angle_alpha   90.00
_cell.angle_beta   90.00
_cell.angle_gamma   90.00
#
_symmetry.space_group_name_H-M   'P 1'
#
loop_
_entity.id
_entity.type
_entity.pdbx_description
1 polymer ?
#
loop_
_entity_poly.entity_id
_entity_poly.type
_entity_poly.pdbx_seq_one_letter_code
_entity_poly.pdbx_strand_id
1 'polypeptide(L)'
;MDVVATEAANFKLAGVKAYRANNSLQVIPNETGSMKVTTPSVPDGSMANVSSRMFSVSEEDRNEFSAQLYLPEVSSPAEGDRVSSATCIVVGGYYNRNEKLSYYRMDFDPDNKENAFGQILRNHKYIFNVKKVSAPGWDNPDDAANNQSAHIVAEVRQWDDNTIDMSFDGEHHFGVSSREIILKNKAGSKATIEVFTDLSDYTLQWADENGMPIGSEWQSLSNDYFTVEKNLDGSQLVVTALQNNMSGDAGPVQNFVITAHRWKILVAIKQKYSVAANTVINLLTFNVGLGSLGTNIVASVPP
;
A
#
# COMPACT_ATOMS: atom_id res chain seq x y z
N MET A 1 -7.36 -8.65 2.72
CA MET A 1 -5.96 -8.91 3.13
C MET A 1 -5.47 -10.18 2.43
N ASP A 2 -4.24 -10.15 1.96
CA ASP A 2 -3.63 -11.26 1.23
C ASP A 2 -2.30 -11.68 1.88
N VAL A 3 -1.94 -12.94 1.69
CA VAL A 3 -0.61 -13.47 2.03
C VAL A 3 -0.04 -14.14 0.80
N VAL A 4 1.15 -13.74 0.38
CA VAL A 4 1.85 -14.25 -0.80
C VAL A 4 3.18 -14.84 -0.37
N ALA A 5 3.47 -16.09 -0.72
CA ALA A 5 4.68 -16.81 -0.34
C ALA A 5 5.47 -17.32 -1.55
N THR A 6 5.28 -16.73 -2.73
CA THR A 6 5.94 -17.17 -3.97
C THR A 6 7.45 -17.01 -3.95
N GLU A 7 7.97 -16.02 -3.20
CA GLU A 7 9.41 -15.77 -3.07
C GLU A 7 10.11 -16.71 -2.08
N ALA A 8 9.36 -17.29 -1.14
CA ALA A 8 9.91 -18.21 -0.14
C ALA A 8 9.90 -19.67 -0.65
N ALA A 9 10.81 -20.01 -1.52
CA ALA A 9 10.87 -21.31 -2.22
C ALA A 9 10.88 -22.54 -1.29
N ASN A 10 11.29 -22.36 -0.02
CA ASN A 10 11.34 -23.40 1.01
C ASN A 10 10.14 -23.40 1.95
N PHE A 11 9.10 -22.66 1.64
CA PHE A 11 7.89 -22.55 2.47
C PHE A 11 6.63 -22.78 1.63
N LYS A 12 5.71 -23.56 2.17
CA LYS A 12 4.40 -23.79 1.55
C LYS A 12 3.32 -23.40 2.54
N LEU A 13 2.53 -22.42 2.17
CA LEU A 13 1.42 -21.91 2.95
C LEU A 13 0.33 -22.98 3.12
N ALA A 14 -0.19 -23.14 4.32
CA ALA A 14 -1.25 -24.09 4.65
C ALA A 14 -2.48 -23.41 5.27
N GLY A 15 -2.31 -22.25 5.86
CA GLY A 15 -3.44 -21.52 6.44
C GLY A 15 -3.06 -20.17 7.00
N VAL A 16 -4.09 -19.36 7.26
CA VAL A 16 -3.97 -17.98 7.77
C VAL A 16 -5.01 -17.76 8.86
N LYS A 17 -4.62 -17.13 9.96
CA LYS A 17 -5.49 -16.78 11.08
C LYS A 17 -5.14 -15.38 11.58
N ALA A 18 -6.15 -14.55 11.80
CA ALA A 18 -5.99 -13.26 12.46
C ALA A 18 -6.19 -13.38 13.96
N TYR A 19 -5.41 -12.64 14.71
CA TYR A 19 -5.48 -12.54 16.16
C TYR A 19 -5.67 -11.09 16.60
N ARG A 20 -6.41 -10.92 17.67
CA ARG A 20 -6.64 -9.61 18.31
C ARG A 20 -7.19 -8.55 17.35
N ALA A 21 -8.12 -8.96 16.47
CA ALA A 21 -8.94 -8.02 15.74
C ALA A 21 -9.95 -7.34 16.68
N ASN A 22 -10.36 -6.13 16.36
CA ASN A 22 -11.41 -5.45 17.11
C ASN A 22 -12.72 -6.24 17.05
N ASN A 23 -13.46 -6.25 18.15
CA ASN A 23 -14.75 -6.92 18.28
C ASN A 23 -15.92 -6.11 17.73
N SER A 24 -15.68 -4.87 17.33
CA SER A 24 -16.66 -3.97 16.73
C SER A 24 -16.01 -3.12 15.63
N LEU A 25 -16.83 -2.66 14.70
CA LEU A 25 -16.41 -1.78 13.61
C LEU A 25 -17.41 -0.62 13.50
N GLN A 26 -16.94 0.49 13.00
CA GLN A 26 -17.78 1.65 12.69
C GLN A 26 -18.19 1.58 11.22
N VAL A 27 -19.49 1.41 10.96
CA VAL A 27 -20.03 1.33 9.59
C VAL A 27 -19.95 2.68 8.88
N ILE A 28 -20.24 3.76 9.60
CA ILE A 28 -20.12 5.13 9.11
C ILE A 28 -18.96 5.75 9.87
N PRO A 29 -17.78 5.92 9.24
CA PRO A 29 -16.63 6.52 9.89
C PRO A 29 -16.92 7.99 10.24
N ASN A 30 -16.27 8.49 11.29
CA ASN A 30 -16.28 9.91 11.58
C ASN A 30 -15.66 10.67 10.40
N GLU A 31 -16.39 11.59 9.84
CA GLU A 31 -15.87 12.44 8.76
C GLU A 31 -14.76 13.33 9.32
N THR A 32 -13.56 13.15 8.82
CA THR A 32 -12.43 14.01 9.16
C THR A 32 -12.21 15.13 8.16
N GLY A 33 -13.08 15.23 7.14
CA GLY A 33 -12.94 16.19 6.05
C GLY A 33 -11.81 15.84 5.04
N SER A 34 -10.90 14.95 5.38
CA SER A 34 -9.83 14.50 4.50
C SER A 34 -10.25 13.22 3.75
N MET A 35 -9.88 13.13 2.47
CA MET A 35 -10.10 11.92 1.67
C MET A 35 -9.04 10.87 1.92
N LYS A 36 -7.86 11.27 2.38
CA LYS A 36 -6.80 10.35 2.79
C LYS A 36 -7.11 9.82 4.19
N VAL A 37 -7.34 8.51 4.30
CA VAL A 37 -7.52 7.85 5.60
C VAL A 37 -6.16 7.69 6.26
N THR A 38 -5.91 8.42 7.34
CA THR A 38 -4.66 8.36 8.11
C THR A 38 -4.87 7.89 9.54
N THR A 39 -6.12 7.87 10.00
CA THR A 39 -6.51 7.51 11.35
C THR A 39 -7.65 6.50 11.34
N PRO A 40 -7.61 5.43 12.15
CA PRO A 40 -8.69 4.47 12.21
C PRO A 40 -9.91 5.06 12.93
N SER A 41 -11.10 4.77 12.44
CA SER A 41 -12.37 5.01 13.14
C SER A 41 -12.72 3.80 13.98
N VAL A 42 -12.29 3.81 15.23
CA VAL A 42 -12.57 2.72 16.19
C VAL A 42 -13.70 3.15 17.10
N PRO A 43 -14.81 2.38 17.21
CA PRO A 43 -15.91 2.70 18.13
C PRO A 43 -15.46 2.71 19.58
N ASP A 44 -16.06 3.61 20.38
CA ASP A 44 -15.82 3.63 21.81
C ASP A 44 -16.14 2.27 22.45
N GLY A 45 -15.25 1.81 23.33
CA GLY A 45 -15.37 0.50 23.98
C GLY A 45 -15.02 -0.71 23.11
N SER A 46 -14.54 -0.49 21.88
CA SER A 46 -14.01 -1.58 21.05
C SER A 46 -12.76 -2.17 21.69
N MET A 47 -12.65 -3.50 21.65
CA MET A 47 -11.50 -4.23 22.19
C MET A 47 -10.91 -5.16 21.14
N ALA A 48 -9.59 -5.15 21.03
CA ALA A 48 -8.83 -6.02 20.12
C ALA A 48 -8.64 -7.42 20.73
N ASN A 49 -9.72 -8.19 20.84
CA ASN A 49 -9.75 -9.50 21.52
C ASN A 49 -10.36 -10.64 20.69
N VAL A 50 -10.73 -10.38 19.45
CA VAL A 50 -11.33 -11.38 18.56
C VAL A 50 -10.25 -12.05 17.71
N SER A 51 -10.29 -13.38 17.63
CA SER A 51 -9.49 -14.16 16.70
C SER A 51 -10.36 -14.82 15.65
N SER A 52 -9.93 -14.80 14.40
CA SER A 52 -10.64 -15.51 13.33
C SER A 52 -10.51 -17.04 13.49
N ARG A 53 -11.31 -17.78 12.75
CA ARG A 53 -10.98 -19.17 12.48
C ARG A 53 -9.68 -19.26 11.66
N MET A 54 -9.05 -20.42 11.63
CA MET A 54 -8.00 -20.71 10.65
C MET A 54 -8.65 -20.86 9.27
N PHE A 55 -8.21 -20.09 8.31
CA PHE A 55 -8.56 -20.23 6.90
C PHE A 55 -7.53 -21.14 6.26
N SER A 56 -7.95 -22.29 5.77
CA SER A 56 -7.07 -23.24 5.11
C SER A 56 -6.79 -22.80 3.68
N VAL A 57 -5.55 -23.01 3.25
CA VAL A 57 -5.12 -22.82 1.85
C VAL A 57 -5.14 -24.17 1.16
N SER A 58 -5.68 -24.24 -0.06
CA SER A 58 -5.75 -25.48 -0.82
C SER A 58 -4.35 -25.97 -1.24
N GLU A 59 -4.23 -27.24 -1.57
CA GLU A 59 -2.93 -27.78 -2.03
C GLU A 59 -2.46 -27.18 -3.36
N GLU A 60 -3.39 -26.74 -4.18
CA GLU A 60 -3.12 -26.10 -5.47
C GLU A 60 -2.62 -24.67 -5.29
N ASP A 61 -3.10 -23.95 -4.22
CA ASP A 61 -2.83 -22.53 -3.97
C ASP A 61 -1.79 -22.29 -2.87
N ARG A 62 -0.93 -23.26 -2.56
CA ARG A 62 0.01 -23.21 -1.40
C ARG A 62 1.00 -22.03 -1.39
N ASN A 63 0.92 -21.16 -2.36
CA ASN A 63 1.76 -19.96 -2.44
C ASN A 63 0.98 -18.66 -2.16
N GLU A 64 -0.35 -18.71 -2.12
CA GLU A 64 -1.18 -17.52 -1.99
C GLU A 64 -2.45 -17.76 -1.17
N PHE A 65 -2.81 -16.78 -0.36
CA PHE A 65 -4.12 -16.64 0.29
C PHE A 65 -4.64 -15.24 -0.01
N SER A 66 -5.76 -15.12 -0.70
CA SER A 66 -6.26 -13.82 -1.14
C SER A 66 -7.76 -13.64 -0.89
N ALA A 67 -8.15 -12.40 -0.64
CA ALA A 67 -9.51 -11.86 -0.61
C ALA A 67 -10.52 -12.57 0.33
N GLN A 68 -10.06 -13.27 1.38
CA GLN A 68 -10.96 -14.00 2.29
C GLN A 68 -11.02 -13.42 3.70
N LEU A 69 -10.09 -12.56 4.08
CA LEU A 69 -10.02 -12.00 5.44
C LEU A 69 -10.20 -10.48 5.42
N TYR A 70 -11.28 -10.05 6.07
CA TYR A 70 -11.64 -8.66 6.30
C TYR A 70 -11.52 -8.36 7.79
N LEU A 71 -10.87 -7.26 8.15
CA LEU A 71 -10.62 -6.86 9.52
C LEU A 71 -11.24 -5.49 9.80
N PRO A 72 -11.79 -5.28 10.99
CA PRO A 72 -12.12 -3.95 11.47
C PRO A 72 -10.89 -3.05 11.55
N GLU A 73 -11.10 -1.74 11.55
CA GLU A 73 -10.04 -0.77 11.84
C GLU A 73 -9.50 -0.97 13.25
N VAL A 74 -8.19 -0.81 13.40
CA VAL A 74 -7.50 -0.98 14.68
C VAL A 74 -6.52 0.16 14.89
N SER A 75 -6.52 0.73 16.08
CA SER A 75 -5.52 1.71 16.50
C SER A 75 -4.18 1.04 16.83
N SER A 76 -3.10 1.78 16.66
CA SER A 76 -1.77 1.30 17.08
C SER A 76 -1.75 1.00 18.58
N PRO A 77 -1.22 -0.14 19.02
CA PRO A 77 -1.06 -0.45 20.42
C PRO A 77 -0.01 0.45 21.09
N ALA A 78 -0.05 0.56 22.41
CA ALA A 78 1.01 1.21 23.16
C ALA A 78 2.37 0.51 22.92
N GLU A 79 3.47 1.28 22.96
CA GLU A 79 4.79 0.77 22.56
C GLU A 79 5.25 -0.45 23.38
N GLY A 80 4.96 -0.47 24.69
CA GLY A 80 5.30 -1.60 25.58
C GLY A 80 4.47 -2.87 25.36
N ASP A 81 3.34 -2.77 24.67
CA ASP A 81 2.36 -3.85 24.51
C ASP A 81 2.29 -4.44 23.11
N ARG A 82 3.24 -4.11 22.24
CA ARG A 82 3.22 -4.48 20.82
C ARG A 82 2.99 -5.97 20.58
N VAL A 83 3.63 -6.84 21.36
CA VAL A 83 3.47 -8.30 21.18
C VAL A 83 2.15 -8.81 21.74
N SER A 84 1.75 -8.31 22.92
CA SER A 84 0.59 -8.83 23.65
C SER A 84 -0.74 -8.28 23.15
N SER A 85 -0.79 -7.06 22.60
CA SER A 85 -2.03 -6.37 22.24
C SER A 85 -2.19 -6.05 20.76
N ALA A 86 -1.11 -6.04 19.95
CA ALA A 86 -1.24 -5.77 18.53
C ALA A 86 -2.04 -6.83 17.78
N THR A 87 -2.92 -6.37 16.89
CA THR A 87 -3.50 -7.25 15.87
C THR A 87 -2.39 -7.82 15.01
N CYS A 88 -2.40 -9.13 14.80
CA CYS A 88 -1.40 -9.80 13.98
C CYS A 88 -2.02 -10.91 13.14
N ILE A 89 -1.28 -11.35 12.14
CA ILE A 89 -1.60 -12.50 11.31
C ILE A 89 -0.66 -13.63 11.70
N VAL A 90 -1.20 -14.83 11.85
CA VAL A 90 -0.42 -16.05 11.99
C VAL A 90 -0.61 -16.88 10.74
N VAL A 91 0.48 -17.20 10.08
CA VAL A 91 0.50 -18.11 8.94
C VAL A 91 0.96 -19.48 9.38
N GLY A 92 0.24 -20.52 8.99
CA GLY A 92 0.66 -21.90 9.09
C GLY A 92 1.27 -22.37 7.76
N GLY A 93 2.36 -23.08 7.83
CA GLY A 93 2.99 -23.61 6.61
C GLY A 93 4.04 -24.68 6.87
N TYR A 94 4.47 -25.31 5.80
CA TYR A 94 5.46 -26.38 5.80
C TYR A 94 6.81 -25.80 5.39
N TYR A 95 7.77 -25.88 6.32
CA TYR A 95 9.14 -25.41 6.10
C TYR A 95 10.01 -26.52 5.52
N ASN A 96 10.75 -26.22 4.45
CA ASN A 96 11.79 -27.06 3.84
C ASN A 96 11.33 -28.50 3.54
N ARG A 97 10.10 -28.65 3.00
CA ARG A 97 9.46 -29.95 2.72
C ARG A 97 9.20 -30.82 3.95
N ASN A 98 9.26 -30.24 5.14
CA ASN A 98 8.90 -30.95 6.35
C ASN A 98 7.39 -31.26 6.34
N GLU A 99 7.02 -32.42 6.84
CA GLU A 99 5.59 -32.80 6.97
C GLU A 99 4.93 -32.16 8.20
N LYS A 100 5.73 -31.61 9.13
CA LYS A 100 5.22 -30.91 10.31
C LYS A 100 4.83 -29.49 9.97
N LEU A 101 3.57 -29.16 10.26
CA LEU A 101 3.04 -27.79 10.15
C LEU A 101 3.69 -26.91 11.24
N SER A 102 4.14 -25.72 10.86
CA SER A 102 4.70 -24.73 11.76
C SER A 102 3.99 -23.40 11.57
N TYR A 103 3.94 -22.58 12.63
CA TYR A 103 3.20 -21.32 12.65
C TYR A 103 4.13 -20.14 12.88
N TYR A 104 3.85 -19.04 12.18
CA TYR A 104 4.68 -17.84 12.17
C TYR A 104 3.81 -16.60 12.31
N ARG A 105 4.21 -15.69 13.19
CA ARG A 105 3.55 -14.39 13.35
C ARG A 105 4.07 -13.39 12.34
N MET A 106 3.17 -12.59 11.80
CA MET A 106 3.45 -11.40 10.99
C MET A 106 2.63 -10.23 11.55
N ASP A 107 3.28 -9.10 11.75
CA ASP A 107 2.67 -7.89 12.29
C ASP A 107 2.29 -6.92 11.15
N PHE A 108 1.28 -6.08 11.38
CA PHE A 108 0.93 -4.96 10.50
C PHE A 108 1.96 -3.84 10.72
N ASP A 109 3.09 -3.92 10.05
CA ASP A 109 4.18 -2.95 10.08
C ASP A 109 4.62 -2.64 8.65
N PRO A 110 3.89 -1.77 7.92
CA PRO A 110 4.20 -1.48 6.52
C PRO A 110 5.57 -0.81 6.37
N ASP A 111 6.34 -1.26 5.38
CA ASP A 111 7.71 -0.78 5.13
C ASP A 111 7.78 0.71 4.80
N ASN A 112 6.72 1.27 4.22
CA ASN A 112 6.62 2.70 3.89
C ASN A 112 6.46 3.62 5.11
N LYS A 113 6.19 3.04 6.30
CA LYS A 113 5.96 3.74 7.57
C LYS A 113 4.89 4.84 7.53
N GLU A 114 4.01 4.81 6.54
CA GLU A 114 2.87 5.74 6.48
C GLU A 114 1.86 5.47 7.59
N ASN A 115 1.82 4.24 8.09
CA ASN A 115 0.98 3.84 9.22
C ASN A 115 1.80 3.45 10.43
N ALA A 116 1.25 3.69 11.59
CA ALA A 116 1.86 3.24 12.85
C ALA A 116 1.79 1.70 12.95
N PHE A 117 2.74 1.11 13.70
CA PHE A 117 2.78 -0.31 13.97
C PHE A 117 1.44 -0.86 14.48
N GLY A 118 0.95 -1.94 13.89
CA GLY A 118 -0.28 -2.60 14.28
C GLY A 118 -1.57 -1.85 13.89
N GLN A 119 -1.46 -0.71 13.21
CA GLN A 119 -2.60 0.08 12.77
C GLN A 119 -3.25 -0.56 11.52
N ILE A 120 -4.57 -0.67 11.53
CA ILE A 120 -5.37 -1.12 10.38
C ILE A 120 -6.37 -0.03 10.03
N LEU A 121 -6.30 0.45 8.80
CA LEU A 121 -7.16 1.49 8.25
C LEU A 121 -8.21 0.93 7.30
N ARG A 122 -9.39 1.54 7.28
CA ARG A 122 -10.43 1.24 6.27
C ARG A 122 -9.95 1.54 4.86
N ASN A 123 -10.56 0.89 3.89
CA ASN A 123 -10.25 1.06 2.47
C ASN A 123 -8.78 0.76 2.09
N HIS A 124 -8.10 -0.02 2.95
CA HIS A 124 -6.74 -0.46 2.69
C HIS A 124 -6.69 -1.97 2.50
N LYS A 125 -5.94 -2.40 1.51
CA LYS A 125 -5.58 -3.80 1.30
C LYS A 125 -4.16 -4.00 1.84
N TYR A 126 -3.99 -4.97 2.70
CA TYR A 126 -2.67 -5.34 3.24
C TYR A 126 -2.23 -6.65 2.56
N ILE A 127 -1.05 -6.63 1.99
CA ILE A 127 -0.42 -7.77 1.32
C ILE A 127 0.85 -8.12 2.09
N PHE A 128 0.87 -9.32 2.65
CA PHE A 128 2.03 -9.87 3.36
C PHE A 128 2.83 -10.73 2.38
N ASN A 129 3.94 -10.20 1.87
CA ASN A 129 4.85 -10.93 1.00
C ASN A 129 5.89 -11.65 1.85
N VAL A 130 5.77 -12.96 1.98
CA VAL A 130 6.76 -13.80 2.67
C VAL A 130 8.00 -13.92 1.78
N LYS A 131 9.09 -13.27 2.17
CA LYS A 131 10.35 -13.26 1.43
C LYS A 131 11.22 -14.48 1.75
N LYS A 132 11.26 -14.86 3.02
CA LYS A 132 12.13 -15.93 3.49
C LYS A 132 11.61 -16.56 4.78
N VAL A 133 11.72 -17.87 4.87
CA VAL A 133 11.58 -18.62 6.11
C VAL A 133 12.92 -19.30 6.39
N SER A 134 13.46 -19.12 7.60
CA SER A 134 14.83 -19.56 7.95
C SER A 134 14.89 -20.79 8.83
N ALA A 135 13.81 -21.10 9.56
CA ALA A 135 13.72 -22.26 10.45
C ALA A 135 12.24 -22.62 10.68
N PRO A 136 11.96 -23.81 11.27
CA PRO A 136 10.61 -24.14 11.74
C PRO A 136 10.11 -23.11 12.74
N GLY A 137 8.82 -22.77 12.64
CA GLY A 137 8.12 -21.87 13.56
C GLY A 137 7.59 -22.58 14.80
N TRP A 138 6.58 -21.99 15.41
CA TRP A 138 5.90 -22.52 16.59
C TRP A 138 5.03 -23.74 16.26
N ASP A 139 4.81 -24.60 17.23
CA ASP A 139 4.03 -25.84 17.06
C ASP A 139 2.52 -25.58 17.01
N ASN A 140 2.07 -24.47 17.54
CA ASN A 140 0.66 -24.06 17.47
C ASN A 140 0.51 -22.56 17.16
N PRO A 141 -0.64 -22.14 16.62
CA PRO A 141 -0.85 -20.76 16.19
C PRO A 141 -0.99 -19.78 17.37
N ASP A 142 -1.44 -20.21 18.53
CA ASP A 142 -1.61 -19.34 19.70
C ASP A 142 -0.25 -18.96 20.29
N ASP A 143 0.70 -19.91 20.33
CA ASP A 143 2.08 -19.63 20.73
C ASP A 143 2.74 -18.67 19.74
N ALA A 144 2.54 -18.88 18.44
CA ALA A 144 3.03 -17.94 17.43
C ALA A 144 2.49 -16.52 17.64
N ALA A 145 1.19 -16.38 17.91
CA ALA A 145 0.55 -15.09 18.12
C ALA A 145 1.05 -14.37 19.39
N ASN A 146 1.42 -15.10 20.43
CA ASN A 146 1.80 -14.55 21.72
C ASN A 146 3.31 -14.29 21.86
N ASN A 147 4.09 -14.60 20.84
CA ASN A 147 5.51 -14.36 20.80
C ASN A 147 5.89 -13.38 19.68
N GLN A 148 7.10 -12.85 19.71
CA GLN A 148 7.63 -12.01 18.63
C GLN A 148 7.74 -12.80 17.33
N SER A 149 7.61 -12.10 16.22
CA SER A 149 7.89 -12.65 14.90
C SER A 149 9.31 -13.21 14.84
N ALA A 150 9.45 -14.48 14.50
CA ALA A 150 10.72 -15.16 14.42
C ALA A 150 10.74 -16.11 13.21
N HIS A 151 11.92 -16.27 12.63
CA HIS A 151 12.20 -17.20 11.52
C HIS A 151 11.45 -16.93 10.21
N ILE A 152 10.65 -15.88 10.15
CA ILE A 152 9.96 -15.43 8.93
C ILE A 152 10.33 -13.98 8.65
N VAL A 153 10.62 -13.67 7.40
CA VAL A 153 10.79 -12.31 6.90
C VAL A 153 9.68 -12.07 5.91
N ALA A 154 8.81 -11.12 6.23
CA ALA A 154 7.72 -10.70 5.37
C ALA A 154 7.78 -9.19 5.17
N GLU A 155 7.51 -8.75 3.95
CA GLU A 155 7.27 -7.36 3.59
C GLU A 155 5.76 -7.13 3.64
N VAL A 156 5.33 -6.11 4.37
CA VAL A 156 3.92 -5.72 4.41
C VAL A 156 3.73 -4.55 3.47
N ARG A 157 3.06 -4.79 2.35
CA ARG A 157 2.67 -3.74 1.41
C ARG A 157 1.26 -3.33 1.70
N GLN A 158 1.08 -2.04 1.80
CA GLN A 158 -0.20 -1.42 1.73
C GLN A 158 -0.54 -1.25 0.26
N TRP A 159 -1.79 -1.45 -0.12
CA TRP A 159 -2.35 -1.42 -1.48
C TRP A 159 -1.40 -0.88 -2.56
N ASP A 160 -1.03 -1.77 -3.49
CA ASP A 160 -0.17 -1.44 -4.61
C ASP A 160 -0.96 -0.65 -5.68
N ASP A 161 -0.32 0.32 -6.32
CA ASP A 161 -0.84 1.18 -7.40
C ASP A 161 -1.35 0.41 -8.62
N ASN A 162 -1.14 -0.90 -8.68
CA ASN A 162 -1.63 -1.78 -9.75
C ASN A 162 -3.01 -2.41 -9.46
N THR A 163 -3.61 -2.16 -8.30
CA THR A 163 -4.93 -2.69 -7.98
C THR A 163 -5.99 -1.64 -8.23
N ILE A 164 -7.03 -2.00 -8.94
CA ILE A 164 -8.20 -1.14 -9.17
C ILE A 164 -8.83 -0.81 -7.81
N ASP A 165 -8.77 0.47 -7.45
CA ASP A 165 -9.43 0.98 -6.25
C ASP A 165 -10.89 1.25 -6.58
N MET A 166 -11.74 0.25 -6.33
CA MET A 166 -13.14 0.28 -6.70
C MET A 166 -14.05 0.20 -5.47
N SER A 167 -15.01 1.12 -5.38
CA SER A 167 -16.08 1.12 -4.42
C SER A 167 -17.37 0.61 -5.06
N PHE A 168 -18.17 -0.15 -4.31
CA PHE A 168 -19.47 -0.65 -4.73
C PHE A 168 -20.49 -0.40 -3.61
N ASP A 169 -21.69 0.09 -3.98
CA ASP A 169 -22.73 0.44 -3.01
C ASP A 169 -23.95 -0.48 -3.04
N GLY A 170 -23.86 -1.57 -3.77
CA GLY A 170 -24.97 -2.51 -3.99
C GLY A 170 -25.71 -2.27 -5.32
N GLU A 171 -25.52 -1.13 -5.97
CA GLU A 171 -26.17 -0.78 -7.23
C GLU A 171 -25.12 -0.33 -8.27
N HIS A 172 -24.22 0.59 -7.90
CA HIS A 172 -23.21 1.16 -8.77
C HIS A 172 -21.81 0.89 -8.28
N HIS A 173 -20.84 1.00 -9.19
CA HIS A 173 -19.41 0.93 -8.84
C HIS A 173 -18.65 2.14 -9.36
N PHE A 174 -17.58 2.50 -8.64
CA PHE A 174 -16.69 3.57 -9.02
C PHE A 174 -15.26 3.30 -8.53
N GLY A 175 -14.27 3.41 -9.41
CA GLY A 175 -12.88 3.16 -9.09
C GLY A 175 -11.91 3.72 -10.11
N VAL A 176 -10.62 3.71 -9.75
CA VAL A 176 -9.52 4.16 -10.62
C VAL A 176 -8.37 3.15 -10.57
N SER A 177 -7.58 3.11 -11.65
CA SER A 177 -6.41 2.22 -11.73
C SER A 177 -5.25 2.67 -10.83
N SER A 178 -5.17 3.96 -10.48
CA SER A 178 -4.13 4.50 -9.58
C SER A 178 -4.59 5.77 -8.89
N ARG A 179 -4.16 5.96 -7.64
CA ARG A 179 -4.33 7.23 -6.89
C ARG A 179 -3.07 8.08 -6.87
N GLU A 180 -1.99 7.62 -7.45
CA GLU A 180 -0.75 8.38 -7.59
C GLU A 180 -0.26 8.33 -9.03
N ILE A 181 0.10 9.49 -9.57
CA ILE A 181 0.65 9.64 -10.91
C ILE A 181 2.03 10.23 -10.80
N ILE A 182 3.00 9.57 -11.41
CA ILE A 182 4.38 10.06 -11.48
C ILE A 182 4.71 10.41 -12.93
N LEU A 183 4.83 11.69 -13.22
CA LEU A 183 5.23 12.20 -14.53
C LEU A 183 6.75 12.37 -14.63
N LYS A 184 7.29 12.27 -15.84
CA LYS A 184 8.70 12.62 -16.12
C LYS A 184 8.91 14.11 -15.87
N ASN A 185 10.15 14.51 -15.65
CA ASN A 185 10.55 15.92 -15.40
C ASN A 185 10.42 16.87 -16.61
N LYS A 186 9.79 16.45 -17.70
CA LYS A 186 9.71 17.18 -18.96
C LYS A 186 8.28 17.62 -19.27
N ALA A 187 8.12 18.86 -19.76
CA ALA A 187 6.86 19.35 -20.32
C ALA A 187 6.37 18.41 -21.44
N GLY A 188 5.07 18.22 -21.51
CA GLY A 188 4.42 17.25 -22.41
C GLY A 188 4.49 15.80 -21.95
N SER A 189 5.09 15.50 -20.79
CA SER A 189 5.00 14.16 -20.19
C SER A 189 3.56 13.85 -19.86
N LYS A 190 3.11 12.65 -20.24
CA LYS A 190 1.74 12.18 -20.03
C LYS A 190 1.71 10.89 -19.24
N ALA A 191 0.66 10.74 -18.45
CA ALA A 191 0.27 9.48 -17.83
C ALA A 191 -1.26 9.35 -17.87
N THR A 192 -1.75 8.12 -17.84
CA THR A 192 -3.17 7.82 -17.95
C THR A 192 -3.62 7.05 -16.71
N ILE A 193 -4.80 7.41 -16.18
CA ILE A 193 -5.54 6.65 -15.18
C ILE A 193 -6.78 6.08 -15.87
N GLU A 194 -7.04 4.80 -15.67
CA GLU A 194 -8.31 4.20 -16.05
C GLU A 194 -9.36 4.48 -14.98
N VAL A 195 -10.57 4.82 -15.41
CA VAL A 195 -11.72 5.05 -14.55
C VAL A 195 -12.73 3.94 -14.81
N PHE A 196 -13.06 3.21 -13.74
CA PHE A 196 -14.00 2.10 -13.78
C PHE A 196 -15.30 2.53 -13.12
N THR A 197 -16.35 2.70 -13.91
CA THR A 197 -17.66 3.11 -13.41
C THR A 197 -18.77 2.70 -14.37
N ASP A 198 -19.95 2.42 -13.83
CA ASP A 198 -21.22 2.26 -14.55
C ASP A 198 -22.07 3.53 -14.48
N LEU A 199 -21.57 4.59 -13.82
CA LEU A 199 -22.21 5.90 -13.78
C LEU A 199 -21.98 6.66 -15.11
N SER A 200 -22.96 7.42 -15.51
CA SER A 200 -22.94 8.13 -16.80
C SER A 200 -21.94 9.29 -16.87
N ASP A 201 -21.53 9.83 -15.72
CA ASP A 201 -20.59 10.95 -15.65
C ASP A 201 -19.94 11.09 -14.26
N TYR A 202 -18.83 11.80 -14.23
CA TYR A 202 -18.11 12.20 -13.01
C TYR A 202 -17.46 13.58 -13.22
N THR A 203 -17.16 14.28 -12.13
CA THR A 203 -16.53 15.60 -12.15
C THR A 203 -15.14 15.55 -11.55
N LEU A 204 -14.33 16.56 -11.86
CA LEU A 204 -12.96 16.74 -11.41
C LEU A 204 -12.85 18.06 -10.65
N GLN A 205 -12.09 18.08 -9.55
CA GLN A 205 -11.85 19.29 -8.77
C GLN A 205 -10.43 19.26 -8.22
N TRP A 206 -9.72 20.39 -8.28
CA TRP A 206 -8.42 20.49 -7.59
C TRP A 206 -8.59 20.30 -6.10
N ALA A 207 -7.57 19.82 -5.44
CA ALA A 207 -7.52 19.66 -3.99
C ALA A 207 -6.23 20.23 -3.40
N ASP A 208 -6.27 20.62 -2.13
CA ASP A 208 -5.13 21.06 -1.36
C ASP A 208 -4.22 19.88 -0.95
N GLU A 209 -3.18 20.17 -0.18
CA GLU A 209 -2.24 19.15 0.33
C GLU A 209 -2.89 18.14 1.28
N ASN A 210 -4.00 18.50 1.92
CA ASN A 210 -4.77 17.64 2.82
C ASN A 210 -5.87 16.84 2.08
N GLY A 211 -5.99 17.03 0.77
CA GLY A 211 -7.01 16.38 -0.04
C GLY A 211 -8.38 17.07 -0.01
N MET A 212 -8.46 18.29 0.54
CA MET A 212 -9.70 19.06 0.56
C MET A 212 -9.93 19.69 -0.81
N PRO A 213 -11.13 19.51 -1.41
CA PRO A 213 -11.46 20.13 -2.68
C PRO A 213 -11.40 21.66 -2.63
N ILE A 214 -10.80 22.27 -3.65
CA ILE A 214 -10.68 23.72 -3.83
C ILE A 214 -11.24 24.15 -5.19
N GLY A 215 -11.90 25.31 -5.22
CA GLY A 215 -12.53 25.83 -6.44
C GLY A 215 -13.84 25.12 -6.80
N SER A 216 -14.15 25.08 -8.09
CA SER A 216 -15.37 24.48 -8.63
C SER A 216 -15.08 23.10 -9.26
N GLU A 217 -16.14 22.30 -9.42
CA GLU A 217 -16.09 21.03 -10.15
C GLU A 217 -16.15 21.27 -11.65
N TRP A 218 -15.36 20.54 -12.44
CA TRP A 218 -15.23 20.69 -13.89
C TRP A 218 -15.15 19.33 -14.60
N GLN A 219 -15.29 19.32 -15.91
CA GLN A 219 -15.08 18.14 -16.75
C GLN A 219 -13.61 17.92 -17.12
N SER A 220 -12.78 18.94 -16.98
CA SER A 220 -11.33 18.92 -17.13
C SER A 220 -10.70 19.92 -16.17
N LEU A 221 -9.44 19.70 -15.78
CA LEU A 221 -8.69 20.60 -14.92
C LEU A 221 -7.46 21.15 -15.63
N SER A 222 -7.12 22.41 -15.35
CA SER A 222 -5.87 23.01 -15.78
C SER A 222 -5.36 23.99 -14.74
N ASN A 223 -4.04 23.98 -14.51
CA ASN A 223 -3.33 24.99 -13.75
C ASN A 223 -1.97 25.29 -14.43
N ASP A 224 -1.08 25.99 -13.77
CA ASP A 224 0.22 26.35 -14.32
C ASP A 224 1.14 25.15 -14.58
N TYR A 225 0.92 24.01 -13.93
CA TYR A 225 1.78 22.85 -13.95
C TYR A 225 1.21 21.65 -14.68
N PHE A 226 -0.12 21.43 -14.60
CA PHE A 226 -0.77 20.22 -15.08
C PHE A 226 -2.09 20.46 -15.73
N THR A 227 -2.44 19.59 -16.69
CA THR A 227 -3.82 19.38 -17.12
C THR A 227 -4.28 17.98 -16.78
N VAL A 228 -5.60 17.82 -16.51
CA VAL A 228 -6.28 16.54 -16.34
C VAL A 228 -7.49 16.56 -17.27
N GLU A 229 -7.52 15.68 -18.25
CA GLU A 229 -8.55 15.67 -19.29
C GLU A 229 -9.14 14.26 -19.39
N LYS A 230 -10.47 14.17 -19.55
CA LYS A 230 -11.16 12.92 -19.88
C LYS A 230 -10.90 12.57 -21.34
N ASN A 231 -10.77 11.28 -21.63
CA ASN A 231 -10.90 10.81 -23.02
C ASN A 231 -12.38 10.89 -23.48
N LEU A 232 -12.63 10.56 -24.75
CA LEU A 232 -13.95 10.75 -25.38
C LEU A 232 -15.10 9.97 -24.71
N ASP A 233 -14.82 8.81 -24.15
CA ASP A 233 -15.82 7.95 -23.50
C ASP A 233 -15.80 8.05 -21.97
N GLY A 234 -14.90 8.88 -21.41
CA GLY A 234 -14.76 9.06 -19.97
C GLY A 234 -14.11 7.87 -19.23
N SER A 235 -13.66 6.83 -19.93
CA SER A 235 -13.03 5.66 -19.32
C SER A 235 -11.60 5.92 -18.85
N GLN A 236 -11.00 7.04 -19.26
CA GLN A 236 -9.63 7.38 -18.94
C GLN A 236 -9.46 8.87 -18.64
N LEU A 237 -8.56 9.18 -17.70
CA LEU A 237 -8.04 10.52 -17.45
C LEU A 237 -6.60 10.60 -17.94
N VAL A 238 -6.32 11.56 -18.79
CA VAL A 238 -4.97 11.86 -19.26
C VAL A 238 -4.43 13.06 -18.50
N VAL A 239 -3.36 12.85 -17.75
CA VAL A 239 -2.66 13.89 -17.01
C VAL A 239 -1.41 14.29 -17.79
N THR A 240 -1.24 15.60 -18.04
CA THR A 240 -0.12 16.14 -18.80
C THR A 240 0.63 17.18 -17.96
N ALA A 241 1.96 17.07 -17.90
CA ALA A 241 2.83 18.11 -17.34
C ALA A 241 2.98 19.26 -18.34
N LEU A 242 2.74 20.50 -17.91
CA LEU A 242 2.86 21.71 -18.76
C LEU A 242 4.26 22.32 -18.71
N GLN A 243 5.02 22.06 -17.66
CA GLN A 243 6.33 22.64 -17.46
C GLN A 243 7.40 21.56 -17.24
N ASN A 244 8.67 21.94 -17.51
CA ASN A 244 9.81 21.13 -17.12
C ASN A 244 10.07 21.31 -15.62
N ASN A 245 10.24 20.21 -14.88
CA ASN A 245 10.81 20.31 -13.55
C ASN A 245 12.32 20.32 -13.62
N MET A 246 12.90 21.51 -13.58
CA MET A 246 14.35 21.74 -13.65
C MET A 246 14.99 21.88 -12.27
N SER A 247 14.20 21.88 -11.20
CA SER A 247 14.73 21.92 -9.83
C SER A 247 15.39 20.59 -9.48
N GLY A 248 16.44 20.63 -8.68
CA GLY A 248 17.05 19.43 -8.09
C GLY A 248 16.21 18.83 -6.95
N ASP A 249 15.07 19.44 -6.63
CA ASP A 249 14.15 19.03 -5.57
C ASP A 249 12.95 18.30 -6.14
N ALA A 250 12.17 17.65 -5.27
CA ALA A 250 10.89 17.09 -5.63
C ALA A 250 10.05 18.17 -6.32
N GLY A 251 9.56 17.86 -7.51
CA GLY A 251 8.76 18.78 -8.32
C GLY A 251 7.41 19.09 -7.69
N PRO A 252 6.60 19.91 -8.38
CA PRO A 252 5.28 20.25 -7.91
C PRO A 252 4.45 18.99 -7.66
N VAL A 253 3.81 18.97 -6.50
CA VAL A 253 2.79 17.98 -6.14
C VAL A 253 1.45 18.69 -6.24
N GLN A 254 0.51 18.08 -6.93
CA GLN A 254 -0.84 18.60 -7.05
C GLN A 254 -1.83 17.48 -6.84
N ASN A 255 -2.84 17.75 -6.03
CA ASN A 255 -3.92 16.81 -5.80
C ASN A 255 -5.18 17.22 -6.56
N PHE A 256 -5.96 16.24 -6.97
CA PHE A 256 -7.32 16.45 -7.47
C PHE A 256 -8.26 15.36 -6.99
N VAL A 257 -9.53 15.67 -6.95
CA VAL A 257 -10.61 14.77 -6.56
C VAL A 257 -11.45 14.45 -7.78
N ILE A 258 -11.77 13.19 -7.93
CA ILE A 258 -12.76 12.70 -8.88
C ILE A 258 -14.04 12.43 -8.09
N THR A 259 -15.14 13.07 -8.44
CA THR A 259 -16.44 12.91 -7.78
C THR A 259 -17.43 12.26 -8.74
N ALA A 260 -17.97 11.12 -8.32
CA ALA A 260 -19.02 10.39 -9.03
C ALA A 260 -20.15 10.04 -8.05
N HIS A 261 -21.33 10.64 -8.22
CA HIS A 261 -22.45 10.50 -7.30
C HIS A 261 -22.01 10.80 -5.85
N ARG A 262 -21.98 9.80 -4.96
CA ARG A 262 -21.56 9.96 -3.56
C ARG A 262 -20.09 9.62 -3.29
N TRP A 263 -19.39 9.12 -4.29
CA TRP A 263 -17.98 8.74 -4.13
C TRP A 263 -17.06 9.89 -4.52
N LYS A 264 -15.98 9.95 -3.79
CA LYS A 264 -14.88 10.86 -4.04
C LYS A 264 -13.57 10.10 -3.95
N ILE A 265 -12.76 10.20 -5.00
CA ILE A 265 -11.42 9.60 -5.05
C ILE A 265 -10.40 10.71 -5.17
N LEU A 266 -9.45 10.73 -4.23
CA LEU A 266 -8.31 11.63 -4.25
C LEU A 266 -7.19 11.01 -5.09
N VAL A 267 -6.61 11.80 -5.98
CA VAL A 267 -5.48 11.42 -6.82
C VAL A 267 -4.37 12.46 -6.67
N ALA A 268 -3.13 11.99 -6.46
CA ALA A 268 -1.95 12.83 -6.37
C ALA A 268 -1.16 12.79 -7.68
N ILE A 269 -0.74 13.95 -8.18
CA ILE A 269 0.17 14.11 -9.32
C ILE A 269 1.52 14.54 -8.78
N LYS A 270 2.58 13.81 -9.14
CA LYS A 270 3.96 14.14 -8.81
C LYS A 270 4.78 14.21 -10.09
N GLN A 271 5.63 15.21 -10.24
CA GLN A 271 6.56 15.27 -11.34
C GLN A 271 7.96 14.95 -10.84
N LYS A 272 8.68 14.03 -11.51
CA LYS A 272 10.07 13.72 -11.17
C LYS A 272 10.94 14.97 -11.20
N TYR A 273 11.97 15.01 -10.38
CA TYR A 273 12.97 16.07 -10.44
C TYR A 273 14.03 15.78 -11.51
N SER A 274 14.70 16.83 -11.98
CA SER A 274 15.86 16.71 -12.85
C SER A 274 17.10 16.48 -11.98
N VAL A 275 17.85 15.42 -12.28
CA VAL A 275 19.20 15.28 -11.74
C VAL A 275 20.12 16.13 -12.63
N ALA A 276 20.82 17.10 -12.07
CA ALA A 276 21.76 17.91 -12.85
C ALA A 276 22.79 17.00 -13.54
N ALA A 277 23.08 17.28 -14.80
CA ALA A 277 23.96 16.48 -15.67
C ALA A 277 25.39 16.22 -15.10
N ASN A 278 25.76 16.93 -14.03
CA ASN A 278 27.07 16.82 -13.37
C ASN A 278 26.96 16.29 -11.91
N THR A 279 25.84 15.68 -11.53
CA THR A 279 25.74 15.06 -10.20
C THR A 279 26.54 13.77 -10.21
N VAL A 280 27.75 13.79 -9.67
CA VAL A 280 28.53 12.60 -9.39
C VAL A 280 27.88 11.89 -8.20
N ILE A 281 27.15 10.81 -8.47
CA ILE A 281 26.66 9.91 -7.43
C ILE A 281 27.86 9.05 -7.03
N ASN A 282 28.48 9.35 -5.89
CA ASN A 282 29.43 8.44 -5.25
C ASN A 282 28.69 7.20 -4.75
N LEU A 283 28.48 6.25 -5.63
CA LEU A 283 28.00 4.92 -5.28
C LEU A 283 29.13 4.12 -4.66
N LEU A 284 29.21 4.14 -3.33
CA LEU A 284 29.95 3.18 -2.49
C LEU A 284 31.38 2.82 -2.97
N THR A 285 32.36 3.34 -2.27
CA THR A 285 33.73 2.81 -2.33
C THR A 285 33.73 1.45 -1.63
N PHE A 286 33.73 0.35 -2.37
CA PHE A 286 34.06 -0.95 -1.84
C PHE A 286 35.58 -1.04 -1.69
N ASN A 287 36.11 -0.93 -0.48
CA ASN A 287 37.44 -1.37 -0.18
C ASN A 287 37.47 -2.90 -0.13
N VAL A 288 37.76 -3.53 -1.25
CA VAL A 288 38.16 -4.93 -1.25
C VAL A 288 39.61 -4.97 -0.81
N GLY A 289 39.82 -5.28 0.46
CA GLY A 289 41.17 -5.48 1.00
C GLY A 289 41.82 -6.74 0.44
N LEU A 290 42.44 -6.59 -0.73
CA LEU A 290 43.51 -7.45 -1.21
C LEU A 290 44.54 -6.54 -1.87
N GLY A 291 45.60 -6.24 -1.12
CA GLY A 291 46.91 -5.75 -1.58
C GLY A 291 46.85 -4.66 -2.66
N SER A 292 47.05 -3.43 -2.26
CA SER A 292 47.61 -2.29 -3.03
C SER A 292 47.23 -2.20 -4.51
N LEU A 293 46.04 -1.79 -4.82
CA LEU A 293 45.67 -1.01 -6.03
C LEU A 293 44.20 -0.62 -5.88
N GLY A 294 43.97 0.58 -5.35
CA GLY A 294 42.63 1.19 -5.31
C GLY A 294 42.20 1.59 -6.72
N THR A 295 41.20 0.94 -7.23
CA THR A 295 40.52 1.40 -8.45
C THR A 295 39.24 2.11 -8.04
N ASN A 296 39.17 3.41 -8.21
CA ASN A 296 37.94 4.19 -8.10
C ASN A 296 37.12 3.95 -9.35
N ILE A 297 35.95 3.32 -9.19
CA ILE A 297 34.98 3.22 -10.28
C ILE A 297 34.06 4.44 -10.18
N VAL A 298 34.17 5.34 -11.09
CA VAL A 298 33.23 6.46 -11.28
C VAL A 298 32.23 6.02 -12.33
N ALA A 299 30.98 5.81 -11.90
CA ALA A 299 29.86 5.60 -12.83
C ALA A 299 29.25 6.96 -13.18
N SER A 300 29.36 7.39 -14.43
CA SER A 300 28.61 8.52 -14.96
C SER A 300 27.25 8.03 -15.47
N VAL A 301 26.16 8.65 -15.02
CA VAL A 301 24.85 8.45 -15.61
C VAL A 301 24.72 9.41 -16.78
N PRO A 302 24.49 8.95 -18.02
CA PRO A 302 24.27 9.83 -19.16
C PRO A 302 22.95 10.61 -19.02
N PRO A 303 22.81 11.75 -19.69
CA PRO A 303 21.71 12.70 -19.58
C PRO A 303 20.33 12.14 -19.94
#